data_a8cc0ea69624da3f258ccd8d944c1a8b
#
_entry.id   a8cc0ea69624da3f258ccd8d944c1a8b
#
_cell.length_a   1.000
_cell.length_b   1.000
_cell.length_c   1.000
_cell.angle_alpha   90.00
_cell.angle_beta   90.00
_cell.angle_gamma   90.00
#
_symmetry.space_group_name_H-M   'P 1'
#
loop_
_entity.id
_entity.type
_entity.pdbx_description
1 polymer ?
#
loop_
_entity_poly.entity_id
_entity_poly.type
_entity_poly.pdbx_seq_one_letter_code
_entity_poly.pdbx_strand_id
1 'polypeptide(L)'
;MDIISVMNDKALKGTKKRAAIIELIVSGNLNCEQIEAISTEINDKQMASILEAIEEISNKGLSQLSSRYLLFAIPYIKSENNNCRREASRIVGNMAAQYPDMIEEAISPLLDNSSNEGTIIRWAAAYALSRIITTDRYAQSELYDKLTDISNKEEDNAIRNQYLKALKKASKVRK
;
A
#
# COMPACT_ATOMS: atom_id res chain seq x y z
N MET A 1 18.84 -16.68 -9.18
CA MET A 1 18.34 -15.75 -10.23
C MET A 1 18.28 -14.40 -9.56
N ASP A 2 18.84 -13.36 -10.16
CA ASP A 2 18.76 -11.99 -9.62
C ASP A 2 17.52 -11.27 -10.15
N ILE A 3 17.18 -10.14 -9.53
CA ILE A 3 15.96 -9.39 -9.84
C ILE A 3 15.94 -8.84 -11.27
N ILE A 4 17.08 -8.39 -11.80
CA ILE A 4 17.16 -7.86 -13.17
C ILE A 4 16.89 -8.96 -14.19
N SER A 5 17.42 -10.16 -13.96
CA SER A 5 17.12 -11.34 -14.78
C SER A 5 15.63 -11.68 -14.76
N VAL A 6 14.98 -11.66 -13.58
CA VAL A 6 13.53 -11.88 -13.45
C VAL A 6 12.73 -10.81 -14.20
N MET A 7 13.13 -9.53 -14.09
CA MET A 7 12.44 -8.44 -14.76
C MET A 7 12.50 -8.53 -16.28
N ASN A 8 13.65 -8.96 -16.83
CA ASN A 8 13.90 -9.03 -18.26
C ASN A 8 13.45 -10.35 -18.89
N ASP A 9 13.14 -11.36 -18.10
CA ASP A 9 12.67 -12.66 -18.63
C ASP A 9 11.27 -12.49 -19.26
N LYS A 10 11.22 -12.65 -20.58
CA LYS A 10 10.00 -12.56 -21.38
C LYS A 10 9.07 -13.79 -21.19
N ALA A 11 9.60 -14.90 -20.71
CA ALA A 11 8.82 -16.10 -20.40
C ALA A 11 8.03 -15.97 -19.09
N LEU A 12 8.55 -15.16 -18.14
CA LEU A 12 7.89 -14.86 -16.90
C LEU A 12 6.91 -13.68 -17.08
N LYS A 13 5.60 -13.98 -17.05
CA LYS A 13 4.53 -12.97 -17.19
C LYS A 13 3.55 -13.05 -16.02
N GLY A 14 2.99 -11.89 -15.66
CA GLY A 14 1.92 -11.77 -14.68
C GLY A 14 2.25 -12.49 -13.35
N THR A 15 1.42 -13.44 -12.96
CA THR A 15 1.53 -14.18 -11.70
C THR A 15 2.83 -14.94 -11.53
N LYS A 16 3.43 -15.47 -12.62
CA LYS A 16 4.73 -16.17 -12.54
C LYS A 16 5.87 -15.21 -12.21
N LYS A 17 5.89 -14.03 -12.82
CA LYS A 17 6.88 -13.00 -12.51
C LYS A 17 6.75 -12.53 -11.06
N ARG A 18 5.53 -12.24 -10.61
CA ARG A 18 5.28 -11.88 -9.22
C ARG A 18 5.73 -12.97 -8.25
N ALA A 19 5.41 -14.24 -8.51
CA ALA A 19 5.83 -15.36 -7.66
C ALA A 19 7.37 -15.45 -7.56
N ALA A 20 8.10 -15.24 -8.65
CA ALA A 20 9.56 -15.24 -8.64
C ALA A 20 10.14 -14.07 -7.80
N ILE A 21 9.51 -12.89 -7.86
CA ILE A 21 9.93 -11.74 -7.03
C ILE A 21 9.65 -12.03 -5.55
N ILE A 22 8.47 -12.57 -5.23
CA ILE A 22 8.11 -12.98 -3.86
C ILE A 22 9.15 -13.96 -3.31
N GLU A 23 9.51 -14.98 -4.08
CA GLU A 23 10.52 -15.97 -3.68
C GLU A 23 11.87 -15.32 -3.38
N LEU A 24 12.33 -14.38 -4.21
CA LEU A 24 13.57 -13.64 -3.96
C LEU A 24 13.53 -12.85 -2.65
N ILE A 25 12.42 -12.17 -2.36
CA ILE A 25 12.27 -11.37 -1.14
C ILE A 25 12.16 -12.29 0.08
N VAL A 26 11.31 -13.29 0.05
CA VAL A 26 11.05 -14.20 1.19
C VAL A 26 12.28 -15.04 1.54
N SER A 27 13.06 -15.45 0.54
CA SER A 27 14.32 -16.18 0.75
C SER A 27 15.50 -15.29 1.20
N GLY A 28 15.31 -13.96 1.25
CA GLY A 28 16.36 -13.02 1.61
C GLY A 28 17.39 -12.73 0.49
N ASN A 29 17.15 -13.27 -0.72
CA ASN A 29 18.01 -13.02 -1.88
C ASN A 29 17.78 -11.64 -2.53
N LEU A 30 16.69 -10.96 -2.15
CA LEU A 30 16.37 -9.59 -2.55
C LEU A 30 15.84 -8.84 -1.33
N ASN A 31 16.62 -7.91 -0.82
CA ASN A 31 16.21 -7.04 0.28
C ASN A 31 15.79 -5.63 -0.21
N CYS A 32 15.23 -4.81 0.69
CA CYS A 32 14.75 -3.48 0.35
C CYS A 32 15.86 -2.56 -0.17
N GLU A 33 17.08 -2.65 0.37
CA GLU A 33 18.24 -1.84 -0.07
C GLU A 33 18.61 -2.13 -1.51
N GLN A 34 18.57 -3.41 -1.89
CA GLN A 34 18.84 -3.82 -3.27
C GLN A 34 17.73 -3.34 -4.22
N ILE A 35 16.46 -3.33 -3.76
CA ILE A 35 15.34 -2.77 -4.53
C ILE A 35 15.52 -1.26 -4.72
N GLU A 36 15.87 -0.54 -3.65
CA GLU A 36 16.17 0.89 -3.72
C GLU A 36 17.31 1.19 -4.69
N ALA A 37 18.38 0.40 -4.65
CA ALA A 37 19.54 0.59 -5.53
C ALA A 37 19.21 0.49 -7.03
N ILE A 38 18.30 -0.42 -7.39
CA ILE A 38 17.89 -0.59 -8.79
C ILE A 38 16.72 0.30 -9.21
N SER A 39 16.11 1.05 -8.29
CA SER A 39 14.87 1.82 -8.53
C SER A 39 15.01 2.86 -9.66
N THR A 40 16.22 3.38 -9.88
CA THR A 40 16.54 4.32 -10.96
C THR A 40 16.85 3.65 -12.30
N GLU A 41 17.06 2.34 -12.31
CA GLU A 41 17.44 1.56 -13.50
C GLU A 41 16.24 0.84 -14.14
N ILE A 42 15.14 0.74 -13.41
CA ILE A 42 13.92 0.06 -13.86
C ILE A 42 12.80 1.06 -14.18
N ASN A 43 11.91 0.65 -15.08
CA ASN A 43 10.75 1.47 -15.43
C ASN A 43 9.56 1.24 -14.47
N ASP A 44 8.54 2.11 -14.58
CA ASP A 44 7.35 2.06 -13.72
C ASP A 44 6.62 0.72 -13.76
N LYS A 45 6.57 0.05 -14.91
CA LYS A 45 5.93 -1.26 -15.02
C LYS A 45 6.68 -2.34 -14.23
N GLN A 46 7.99 -2.26 -14.23
CA GLN A 46 8.86 -3.17 -13.46
C GLN A 46 8.73 -2.84 -11.96
N MET A 47 8.73 -1.56 -11.60
CA MET A 47 8.50 -1.12 -10.23
C MET A 47 7.12 -1.55 -9.72
N ALA A 48 6.07 -1.41 -10.52
CA ALA A 48 4.74 -1.88 -10.16
C ALA A 48 4.71 -3.38 -9.85
N SER A 49 5.49 -4.20 -10.59
CA SER A 49 5.60 -5.64 -10.31
C SER A 49 6.30 -5.94 -8.98
N ILE A 50 7.28 -5.13 -8.58
CA ILE A 50 7.95 -5.24 -7.27
C ILE A 50 6.98 -4.84 -6.15
N LEU A 51 6.30 -3.70 -6.30
CA LEU A 51 5.32 -3.25 -5.31
C LEU A 51 4.17 -4.25 -5.16
N GLU A 52 3.70 -4.85 -6.26
CA GLU A 52 2.68 -5.91 -6.23
C GLU A 52 3.17 -7.14 -5.44
N ALA A 53 4.44 -7.52 -5.56
CA ALA A 53 5.02 -8.61 -4.78
C ALA A 53 5.12 -8.26 -3.28
N ILE A 54 5.57 -7.06 -2.95
CA ILE A 54 5.65 -6.56 -1.56
C ILE A 54 4.24 -6.50 -0.94
N GLU A 55 3.24 -6.02 -1.72
CA GLU A 55 1.85 -6.01 -1.28
C GLU A 55 1.36 -7.41 -0.95
N GLU A 56 1.58 -8.39 -1.83
CA GLU A 56 1.14 -9.75 -1.59
C GLU A 56 1.82 -10.39 -0.37
N ILE A 57 3.13 -10.12 -0.15
CA ILE A 57 3.86 -10.59 1.04
C ILE A 57 3.25 -9.99 2.31
N SER A 58 3.03 -8.67 2.34
CA SER A 58 2.49 -7.96 3.49
C SER A 58 1.04 -8.34 3.79
N ASN A 59 0.23 -8.55 2.76
CA ASN A 59 -1.19 -8.90 2.89
C ASN A 59 -1.41 -10.33 3.37
N LYS A 60 -0.60 -11.26 2.88
CA LYS A 60 -0.72 -12.70 3.21
C LYS A 60 0.15 -13.12 4.40
N GLY A 61 1.00 -12.24 4.91
CA GLY A 61 1.93 -12.57 5.99
C GLY A 61 2.94 -13.64 5.60
N LEU A 62 3.38 -13.66 4.32
CA LEU A 62 4.34 -14.66 3.82
C LEU A 62 5.73 -14.50 4.43
N SER A 63 6.08 -13.31 4.87
CA SER A 63 7.29 -12.97 5.61
C SER A 63 7.06 -11.70 6.40
N GLN A 64 7.81 -11.52 7.48
CA GLN A 64 7.80 -10.28 8.24
C GLN A 64 8.66 -9.24 7.51
N LEU A 65 8.01 -8.24 6.91
CA LEU A 65 8.68 -7.13 6.28
C LEU A 65 9.10 -6.09 7.32
N SER A 66 10.34 -5.58 7.21
CA SER A 66 10.79 -4.46 8.05
C SER A 66 10.10 -3.15 7.66
N SER A 67 10.14 -2.16 8.56
CA SER A 67 9.62 -0.82 8.31
C SER A 67 10.23 -0.15 7.09
N ARG A 68 11.40 -0.58 6.63
CA ARG A 68 12.06 -0.05 5.44
C ARG A 68 11.20 -0.26 4.17
N TYR A 69 10.51 -1.40 4.06
CA TYR A 69 9.58 -1.65 2.95
C TYR A 69 8.39 -0.69 2.96
N LEU A 70 7.90 -0.34 4.15
CA LEU A 70 6.87 0.68 4.32
C LEU A 70 7.35 2.05 3.85
N LEU A 71 8.52 2.48 4.35
CA LEU A 71 9.11 3.78 3.98
C LEU A 71 9.45 3.85 2.48
N PHE A 72 9.90 2.74 1.90
CA PHE A 72 10.11 2.62 0.45
C PHE A 72 8.81 2.81 -0.35
N ALA A 73 7.70 2.27 0.13
CA ALA A 73 6.42 2.34 -0.59
C ALA A 73 5.76 3.73 -0.54
N ILE A 74 5.91 4.48 0.55
CA ILE A 74 5.20 5.75 0.78
C ILE A 74 5.35 6.75 -0.39
N PRO A 75 6.54 7.02 -0.97
CA PRO A 75 6.68 7.94 -2.10
C PRO A 75 5.85 7.54 -3.33
N TYR A 76 5.64 6.25 -3.55
CA TYR A 76 4.88 5.75 -4.70
C TYR A 76 3.36 5.96 -4.60
N ILE A 77 2.83 6.39 -3.44
CA ILE A 77 1.43 6.83 -3.30
C ILE A 77 1.13 8.01 -4.23
N LYS A 78 2.15 8.82 -4.58
CA LYS A 78 2.07 9.95 -5.51
C LYS A 78 2.53 9.62 -6.93
N SER A 79 2.85 8.36 -7.22
CA SER A 79 3.35 7.95 -8.55
C SER A 79 2.36 8.32 -9.65
N GLU A 80 2.86 8.76 -10.80
CA GLU A 80 2.06 8.94 -12.02
C GLU A 80 1.53 7.60 -12.56
N ASN A 81 2.20 6.50 -12.24
CA ASN A 81 1.75 5.17 -12.61
C ASN A 81 0.69 4.66 -11.62
N ASN A 82 -0.54 4.46 -12.10
CA ASN A 82 -1.66 4.04 -11.27
C ASN A 82 -1.47 2.67 -10.59
N ASN A 83 -0.70 1.75 -11.19
CA ASN A 83 -0.40 0.47 -10.54
C ASN A 83 0.55 0.66 -9.36
N CYS A 84 1.61 1.47 -9.52
CA CYS A 84 2.49 1.82 -8.41
C CYS A 84 1.72 2.50 -7.28
N ARG A 85 0.89 3.49 -7.62
CA ARG A 85 0.05 4.24 -6.68
C ARG A 85 -0.90 3.32 -5.89
N ARG A 86 -1.56 2.40 -6.60
CA ARG A 86 -2.47 1.41 -6.00
C ARG A 86 -1.75 0.49 -5.02
N GLU A 87 -0.66 -0.14 -5.45
CA GLU A 87 0.03 -1.13 -4.62
C GLU A 87 0.73 -0.48 -3.43
N ALA A 88 1.34 0.69 -3.62
CA ALA A 88 1.93 1.46 -2.53
C ALA A 88 0.91 1.81 -1.43
N SER A 89 -0.28 2.27 -1.82
CA SER A 89 -1.38 2.53 -0.87
C SER A 89 -1.77 1.28 -0.09
N ARG A 90 -1.86 0.13 -0.76
CA ARG A 90 -2.21 -1.15 -0.13
C ARG A 90 -1.12 -1.64 0.83
N ILE A 91 0.15 -1.51 0.47
CA ILE A 91 1.30 -1.85 1.34
C ILE A 91 1.21 -1.04 2.63
N VAL A 92 1.00 0.27 2.53
CA VAL A 92 0.85 1.14 3.71
C VAL A 92 -0.30 0.67 4.60
N GLY A 93 -1.45 0.36 4.02
CA GLY A 93 -2.58 -0.19 4.77
C GLY A 93 -2.28 -1.52 5.46
N ASN A 94 -1.58 -2.44 4.78
CA ASN A 94 -1.22 -3.74 5.33
C ASN A 94 -0.25 -3.63 6.52
N MET A 95 0.67 -2.66 6.48
CA MET A 95 1.73 -2.49 7.48
C MET A 95 1.38 -1.48 8.58
N ALA A 96 0.23 -0.78 8.47
CA ALA A 96 -0.16 0.29 9.39
C ALA A 96 -0.25 -0.14 10.85
N ALA A 97 -0.79 -1.33 11.12
CA ALA A 97 -0.91 -1.84 12.50
C ALA A 97 0.45 -2.20 13.12
N GLN A 98 1.42 -2.60 12.29
CA GLN A 98 2.75 -2.98 12.76
C GLN A 98 3.65 -1.75 12.98
N TYR A 99 3.48 -0.70 12.17
CA TYR A 99 4.32 0.50 12.20
C TYR A 99 3.50 1.81 12.25
N PRO A 100 2.61 1.98 13.24
CA PRO A 100 1.67 3.11 13.27
C PRO A 100 2.37 4.48 13.40
N ASP A 101 3.59 4.51 13.93
CA ASP A 101 4.36 5.76 14.11
C ASP A 101 5.12 6.19 12.84
N MET A 102 5.15 5.35 11.80
CA MET A 102 5.92 5.60 10.58
C MET A 102 5.07 5.96 9.35
N ILE A 103 3.74 6.05 9.51
CA ILE A 103 2.82 6.28 8.38
C ILE A 103 2.31 7.72 8.27
N GLU A 104 2.81 8.65 9.09
CA GLU A 104 2.37 10.05 9.10
C GLU A 104 2.44 10.69 7.71
N GLU A 105 3.56 10.51 7.02
CA GLU A 105 3.79 11.07 5.68
C GLU A 105 2.88 10.46 4.59
N ALA A 106 2.29 9.30 4.84
CA ALA A 106 1.35 8.67 3.92
C ALA A 106 -0.07 9.27 4.00
N ILE A 107 -0.44 9.92 5.11
CA ILE A 107 -1.82 10.36 5.36
C ILE A 107 -2.28 11.37 4.31
N SER A 108 -1.51 12.44 4.11
CA SER A 108 -1.89 13.50 3.14
C SER A 108 -2.06 12.96 1.72
N PRO A 109 -1.09 12.23 1.13
CA PRO A 109 -1.27 11.69 -0.21
C PRO A 109 -2.38 10.63 -0.32
N LEU A 110 -2.68 9.89 0.73
CA LEU A 110 -3.83 8.98 0.73
C LEU A 110 -5.15 9.74 0.75
N LEU A 111 -5.24 10.85 1.50
CA LEU A 111 -6.41 11.73 1.49
C LEU A 111 -6.60 12.37 0.11
N ASP A 112 -5.53 12.81 -0.55
CA ASP A 112 -5.59 13.32 -1.93
C ASP A 112 -6.13 12.25 -2.89
N ASN A 113 -5.64 11.03 -2.77
CA ASN A 113 -6.09 9.90 -3.59
C ASN A 113 -7.55 9.50 -3.32
N SER A 114 -8.11 9.83 -2.16
CA SER A 114 -9.51 9.54 -1.84
C SER A 114 -10.51 10.35 -2.68
N SER A 115 -10.07 11.44 -3.31
CA SER A 115 -10.85 12.26 -4.24
C SER A 115 -10.45 12.10 -5.71
N ASN A 116 -9.62 11.09 -6.04
CA ASN A 116 -9.16 10.84 -7.40
C ASN A 116 -10.31 10.45 -8.32
N GLU A 117 -10.26 10.86 -9.60
CA GLU A 117 -11.26 10.50 -10.60
C GLU A 117 -11.35 8.98 -10.84
N GLY A 118 -10.20 8.26 -10.76
CA GLY A 118 -10.12 6.82 -10.93
C GLY A 118 -10.63 6.04 -9.72
N THR A 119 -11.69 5.27 -9.89
CA THR A 119 -12.30 4.44 -8.83
C THR A 119 -11.30 3.50 -8.16
N ILE A 120 -10.38 2.91 -8.93
CA ILE A 120 -9.35 2.00 -8.39
C ILE A 120 -8.41 2.73 -7.41
N ILE A 121 -8.06 3.99 -7.68
CA ILE A 121 -7.20 4.79 -6.80
C ILE A 121 -7.95 5.18 -5.53
N ARG A 122 -9.23 5.61 -5.64
CA ARG A 122 -10.08 5.87 -4.48
C ARG A 122 -10.27 4.61 -3.63
N TRP A 123 -10.46 3.45 -4.27
CA TRP A 123 -10.58 2.18 -3.57
C TRP A 123 -9.30 1.83 -2.78
N ALA A 124 -8.12 2.00 -3.39
CA ALA A 124 -6.84 1.73 -2.73
C ALA A 124 -6.58 2.71 -1.57
N ALA A 125 -6.94 3.98 -1.73
CA ALA A 125 -6.88 4.97 -0.65
C ALA A 125 -7.82 4.58 0.51
N ALA A 126 -9.06 4.19 0.22
CA ALA A 126 -10.01 3.72 1.21
C ALA A 126 -9.53 2.47 1.94
N TYR A 127 -8.91 1.53 1.21
CA TYR A 127 -8.30 0.33 1.77
C TYR A 127 -7.23 0.68 2.82
N ALA A 128 -6.33 1.60 2.49
CA ALA A 128 -5.27 2.02 3.39
C ALA A 128 -5.81 2.83 4.59
N LEU A 129 -6.56 3.90 4.32
CA LEU A 129 -7.11 4.78 5.35
C LEU A 129 -8.03 4.05 6.32
N SER A 130 -8.80 3.06 5.84
CA SER A 130 -9.65 2.21 6.67
C SER A 130 -8.86 1.32 7.64
N ARG A 131 -7.66 0.90 7.27
CA ARG A 131 -6.78 0.15 8.18
C ARG A 131 -6.07 1.07 9.15
N ILE A 132 -5.60 2.21 8.69
CA ILE A 132 -4.91 3.22 9.50
C ILE A 132 -5.81 3.71 10.62
N ILE A 133 -7.07 4.08 10.33
CA ILE A 133 -8.00 4.62 11.34
C ILE A 133 -8.33 3.63 12.45
N THR A 134 -8.16 2.33 12.22
CA THR A 134 -8.41 1.32 13.25
C THR A 134 -7.23 1.09 14.19
N THR A 135 -6.10 1.76 14.00
CA THR A 135 -4.98 1.75 14.95
C THR A 135 -5.25 2.73 16.09
N ASP A 136 -4.78 2.43 17.28
CA ASP A 136 -5.04 3.24 18.49
C ASP A 136 -4.62 4.71 18.32
N ARG A 137 -3.47 4.94 17.68
CA ARG A 137 -2.94 6.27 17.39
C ARG A 137 -3.92 7.11 16.57
N TYR A 138 -4.40 6.57 15.45
CA TYR A 138 -5.21 7.32 14.49
C TYR A 138 -6.69 7.33 14.82
N ALA A 139 -7.21 6.34 15.56
CA ALA A 139 -8.57 6.34 16.04
C ALA A 139 -8.90 7.58 16.89
N GLN A 140 -7.91 8.14 17.61
CA GLN A 140 -8.05 9.34 18.44
C GLN A 140 -7.75 10.65 17.70
N SER A 141 -7.30 10.57 16.43
CA SER A 141 -6.87 11.74 15.65
C SER A 141 -8.03 12.38 14.88
N GLU A 142 -7.78 13.58 14.33
CA GLU A 142 -8.69 14.28 13.40
C GLU A 142 -8.95 13.51 12.09
N LEU A 143 -8.16 12.47 11.80
CA LEU A 143 -8.39 11.61 10.63
C LEU A 143 -9.79 11.00 10.67
N TYR A 144 -10.32 10.70 11.86
CA TYR A 144 -11.67 10.15 12.02
C TYR A 144 -12.74 11.05 11.39
N ASP A 145 -12.68 12.35 11.69
CA ASP A 145 -13.66 13.30 11.19
C ASP A 145 -13.49 13.52 9.68
N LYS A 146 -12.25 13.57 9.20
CA LYS A 146 -11.94 13.62 7.75
C LYS A 146 -12.52 12.42 6.99
N LEU A 147 -12.35 11.20 7.53
CA LEU A 147 -12.90 10.00 6.88
C LEU A 147 -14.42 9.93 6.96
N THR A 148 -15.03 10.49 8.01
CA THR A 148 -16.49 10.63 8.09
C THR A 148 -16.99 11.50 6.96
N ASP A 149 -16.37 12.67 6.73
CA ASP A 149 -16.73 13.57 5.64
C ASP A 149 -16.53 12.95 4.25
N ILE A 150 -15.42 12.22 4.06
CA ILE A 150 -15.15 11.50 2.80
C ILE A 150 -16.22 10.43 2.56
N SER A 151 -16.55 9.64 3.58
CA SER A 151 -17.55 8.57 3.45
C SER A 151 -18.94 9.10 3.10
N ASN A 152 -19.29 10.29 3.58
CA ASN A 152 -20.57 10.94 3.27
C ASN A 152 -20.66 11.44 1.83
N LYS A 153 -19.52 11.74 1.20
CA LYS A 153 -19.41 12.26 -0.17
C LYS A 153 -19.13 11.17 -1.21
N GLU A 154 -18.63 10.00 -0.78
CA GLU A 154 -18.28 8.91 -1.70
C GLU A 154 -19.54 8.29 -2.31
N GLU A 155 -19.60 8.27 -3.63
CA GLU A 155 -20.73 7.75 -4.40
C GLU A 155 -20.67 6.24 -4.60
N ASP A 156 -19.46 5.68 -4.68
CA ASP A 156 -19.26 4.24 -4.82
C ASP A 156 -19.57 3.53 -3.50
N ASN A 157 -20.58 2.67 -3.52
CA ASN A 157 -21.04 1.95 -2.34
C ASN A 157 -19.98 1.03 -1.73
N ALA A 158 -19.12 0.40 -2.55
CA ALA A 158 -18.10 -0.51 -2.06
C ALA A 158 -17.00 0.26 -1.32
N ILE A 159 -16.59 1.41 -1.87
CA ILE A 159 -15.60 2.30 -1.26
C ILE A 159 -16.17 2.92 0.01
N ARG A 160 -17.37 3.48 -0.05
CA ARG A 160 -18.04 4.06 1.12
C ARG A 160 -18.16 3.05 2.27
N ASN A 161 -18.54 1.82 1.98
CA ASN A 161 -18.66 0.77 2.99
C ASN A 161 -17.35 0.38 3.65
N GLN A 162 -16.21 0.51 2.97
CA GLN A 162 -14.90 0.32 3.61
C GLN A 162 -14.70 1.34 4.74
N TYR A 163 -14.93 2.63 4.45
CA TYR A 163 -14.82 3.70 5.46
C TYR A 163 -15.80 3.49 6.61
N LEU A 164 -17.09 3.24 6.33
CA LEU A 164 -18.11 3.10 7.36
C LEU A 164 -17.82 1.94 8.32
N LYS A 165 -17.35 0.79 7.79
CA LYS A 165 -16.96 -0.35 8.63
C LYS A 165 -15.76 -0.02 9.52
N ALA A 166 -14.76 0.68 8.98
CA ALA A 166 -13.58 1.08 9.72
C ALA A 166 -13.89 2.13 10.79
N LEU A 167 -14.70 3.15 10.48
CA LEU A 167 -15.14 4.17 11.42
C LEU A 167 -15.96 3.55 12.57
N LYS A 168 -16.87 2.61 12.28
CA LYS A 168 -17.59 1.85 13.29
C LYS A 168 -16.66 1.07 14.23
N LYS A 169 -15.56 0.50 13.69
CA LYS A 169 -14.56 -0.19 14.50
C LYS A 169 -13.76 0.80 15.35
N ALA A 170 -13.29 1.89 14.75
CA ALA A 170 -12.52 2.92 15.43
C ALA A 170 -13.31 3.63 16.53
N SER A 171 -14.63 3.86 16.35
CA SER A 171 -15.49 4.49 17.37
C SER A 171 -15.54 3.72 18.68
N LYS A 172 -15.31 2.41 18.69
CA LYS A 172 -15.32 1.58 19.91
C LYS A 172 -14.09 1.81 20.80
N VAL A 173 -12.97 2.28 20.24
CA VAL A 173 -11.73 2.58 20.97
C VAL A 173 -11.51 4.07 21.17
N ARG A 174 -12.33 4.90 20.53
CA ARG A 174 -12.34 6.35 20.68
C ARG A 174 -12.94 6.71 22.04
N LYS A 175 -12.17 7.47 22.84
CA LYS A 175 -12.56 7.90 24.21
C LYS A 175 -13.15 9.30 24.19
#